data_96a589d3751e8345f5270fa484542de5
#
_entry.id   96a589d3751e8345f5270fa484542de5
#
_cell.length_a   1.000
_cell.length_b   1.000
_cell.length_c   1.000
_cell.angle_alpha   90.00
_cell.angle_beta   90.00
_cell.angle_gamma   90.00
#
_symmetry.space_group_name_H-M   'P 1'
#
loop_
_entity.id
_entity.type
_entity.pdbx_description
1 polymer ?
#
loop_
_entity_poly.entity_id
_entity_poly.type
_entity_poly.pdbx_seq_one_letter_code
_entity_poly.pdbx_strand_id
1 'polypeptide(L)'
;MKLSRNAYEGAPVHFIGHLQTNKVKQVVGKVALIHSVDSERLLRAINAEAARQGIRQDILLEVNIGNEESKSGFRPEEILPVLEKMGEFSNVCMKGLMAIPPISRFPGENLQYFQKMFQLSVDIREKIN
;
A
#
# COMPACT_ATOMS: atom_id res chain seq x y z
N MET A 1 12.17 2.59 15.19
CA MET A 1 13.45 2.67 14.46
C MET A 1 13.55 4.00 13.75
N LYS A 2 14.64 4.69 13.97
CA LYS A 2 14.88 5.95 13.28
C LYS A 2 15.67 5.67 12.01
N LEU A 3 15.13 6.08 10.87
CA LEU A 3 15.84 5.99 9.61
C LEU A 3 16.71 7.23 9.45
N SER A 4 18.01 7.01 9.22
CA SER A 4 18.92 8.08 8.91
C SER A 4 19.08 8.19 7.40
N ARG A 5 18.90 9.41 6.88
CA ARG A 5 19.04 9.63 5.45
C ARG A 5 20.43 9.25 4.96
N ASN A 6 21.45 9.52 5.78
CA ASN A 6 22.84 9.22 5.41
C ASN A 6 23.15 7.73 5.37
N ALA A 7 22.45 6.93 6.18
CA ALA A 7 22.66 5.49 6.23
C ALA A 7 22.22 4.78 4.95
N TYR A 8 21.33 5.41 4.17
CA TYR A 8 20.72 4.79 3.00
C TYR A 8 21.01 5.56 1.71
N GLU A 9 21.96 6.47 1.74
CA GLU A 9 22.31 7.29 0.59
C GLU A 9 22.72 6.39 -0.57
N GLY A 10 22.07 6.60 -1.73
CA GLY A 10 22.33 5.81 -2.93
C GLY A 10 21.60 4.49 -3.01
N ALA A 11 20.90 4.06 -1.94
CA ALA A 11 20.16 2.81 -1.93
C ALA A 11 18.68 3.07 -1.66
N PRO A 12 17.76 2.60 -2.52
CA PRO A 12 16.33 2.75 -2.24
C PRO A 12 15.93 1.86 -1.07
N VAL A 13 15.20 2.43 -0.11
CA VAL A 13 14.70 1.73 1.06
C VAL A 13 13.19 1.61 0.95
N HIS A 14 12.65 0.41 1.17
CA HIS A 14 11.21 0.16 1.16
C HIS A 14 10.74 -0.18 2.56
N PHE A 15 9.54 0.28 2.90
CA PHE A 15 8.89 -0.06 4.16
C PHE A 15 7.83 -1.13 3.88
N ILE A 16 8.01 -2.33 4.43
CA ILE A 16 7.13 -3.47 4.13
C ILE A 16 6.30 -3.95 5.31
N GLY A 17 6.63 -3.55 6.53
CA GLY A 17 5.89 -3.94 7.72
C GLY A 17 4.63 -3.12 7.94
N HIS A 18 3.85 -3.48 8.95
CA HIS A 18 2.67 -2.71 9.33
C HIS A 18 3.09 -1.31 9.80
N LEU A 19 2.47 -0.29 9.24
CA LEU A 19 2.76 1.10 9.59
C LEU A 19 1.63 1.67 10.43
N GLN A 20 1.94 1.99 11.68
CA GLN A 20 1.00 2.67 12.56
C GLN A 20 0.93 4.15 12.22
N THR A 21 -0.26 4.74 12.34
CA THR A 21 -0.44 6.16 11.99
C THR A 21 0.46 7.08 12.80
N ASN A 22 0.74 6.74 14.06
CA ASN A 22 1.61 7.56 14.91
C ASN A 22 3.09 7.45 14.55
N LYS A 23 3.46 6.59 13.61
CA LYS A 23 4.84 6.43 13.13
C LYS A 23 5.05 6.99 11.72
N VAL A 24 4.01 7.52 11.12
CA VAL A 24 4.06 8.02 9.74
C VAL A 24 5.14 9.09 9.55
N LYS A 25 5.31 9.97 10.53
CA LYS A 25 6.33 11.03 10.46
C LYS A 25 7.75 10.49 10.36
N GLN A 26 7.99 9.27 10.86
CA GLN A 26 9.32 8.67 10.86
C GLN A 26 9.62 7.95 9.55
N VAL A 27 8.63 7.73 8.72
CA VAL A 27 8.75 6.91 7.50
C VAL A 27 8.59 7.74 6.23
N VAL A 28 7.58 8.61 6.16
CA VAL A 28 7.29 9.38 4.96
C VAL A 28 8.47 10.27 4.60
N GLY A 29 8.88 10.21 3.34
CA GLY A 29 10.00 10.96 2.83
C GLY A 29 11.36 10.32 3.07
N LYS A 30 11.40 9.26 3.87
CA LYS A 30 12.65 8.55 4.20
C LYS A 30 12.76 7.21 3.49
N VAL A 31 11.67 6.73 2.92
CA VAL A 31 11.64 5.47 2.16
C VAL A 31 11.15 5.74 0.75
N ALA A 32 11.60 4.92 -0.20
CA ALA A 32 11.20 5.05 -1.59
C ALA A 32 9.76 4.59 -1.81
N LEU A 33 9.33 3.57 -1.07
CA LEU A 33 8.02 2.95 -1.27
C LEU A 33 7.49 2.38 0.04
N ILE A 34 6.23 2.68 0.34
CA ILE A 34 5.51 2.08 1.48
C ILE A 34 4.58 1.02 0.92
N HIS A 35 4.80 -0.25 1.29
CA HIS A 35 4.07 -1.39 0.73
C HIS A 35 2.76 -1.71 1.45
N SER A 36 2.56 -1.16 2.64
CA SER A 36 1.55 -1.66 3.59
C SER A 36 0.44 -0.65 3.88
N VAL A 37 0.00 0.09 2.88
CA VAL A 37 -1.12 1.02 3.07
C VAL A 37 -2.42 0.22 3.07
N ASP A 38 -2.93 -0.03 4.27
CA ASP A 38 -3.99 -1.01 4.52
C ASP A 38 -5.35 -0.37 4.88
N SER A 39 -5.43 0.95 4.92
CA SER A 39 -6.67 1.64 5.28
C SER A 39 -6.66 3.06 4.75
N GLU A 40 -7.85 3.62 4.59
CA GLU A 40 -7.97 5.02 4.19
C GLU A 40 -7.42 5.95 5.29
N ARG A 41 -7.58 5.58 6.55
CA ARG A 41 -7.04 6.34 7.67
C ARG A 41 -5.51 6.50 7.55
N LEU A 42 -4.81 5.41 7.25
CA LEU A 42 -3.37 5.45 7.06
C LEU A 42 -3.01 6.24 5.81
N LEU A 43 -3.77 6.07 4.74
CA LEU A 43 -3.56 6.81 3.50
C LEU A 43 -3.66 8.32 3.74
N ARG A 44 -4.66 8.76 4.50
CA ARG A 44 -4.81 10.18 4.83
C ARG A 44 -3.65 10.71 5.68
N ALA A 45 -3.18 9.89 6.62
CA ALA A 45 -2.05 10.28 7.46
C ALA A 45 -0.77 10.43 6.64
N ILE A 46 -0.52 9.52 5.72
CA ILE A 46 0.64 9.58 4.83
C ILE A 46 0.56 10.82 3.94
N ASN A 47 -0.61 11.05 3.34
CA ASN A 47 -0.80 12.21 2.48
C ASN A 47 -0.58 13.53 3.24
N ALA A 48 -1.10 13.63 4.46
CA ALA A 48 -0.94 14.84 5.26
C ALA A 48 0.54 15.09 5.59
N GLU A 49 1.28 14.06 5.96
CA GLU A 49 2.70 14.21 6.29
C GLU A 49 3.52 14.54 5.04
N ALA A 50 3.23 13.89 3.92
CA ALA A 50 3.90 14.19 2.65
C ALA A 50 3.63 15.64 2.22
N ALA A 51 2.39 16.11 2.38
CA ALA A 51 2.04 17.49 2.10
C ALA A 51 2.82 18.46 2.99
N ARG A 52 2.93 18.15 4.28
CA ARG A 52 3.69 18.95 5.21
C ARG A 52 5.16 19.08 4.79
N GLN A 53 5.72 18.01 4.26
CA GLN A 53 7.11 17.98 3.80
C GLN A 53 7.27 18.54 2.38
N GLY A 54 6.18 18.78 1.66
CA GLY A 54 6.22 19.25 0.29
C GLY A 54 6.69 18.21 -0.71
N ILE A 55 6.40 16.93 -0.44
CA ILE A 55 6.84 15.81 -1.29
C ILE A 55 5.66 14.95 -1.72
N ARG A 56 5.92 14.03 -2.65
CA ARG A 56 4.99 12.95 -3.00
C ARG A 56 5.60 11.63 -2.56
N GLN A 57 4.83 10.82 -1.85
CA GLN A 57 5.29 9.52 -1.36
C GLN A 57 4.67 8.40 -2.20
N ASP A 58 5.52 7.55 -2.76
CA ASP A 58 5.06 6.37 -3.49
C ASP A 58 4.56 5.31 -2.53
N ILE A 59 3.43 4.70 -2.86
CA ILE A 59 2.78 3.70 -2.02
C ILE A 59 2.24 2.54 -2.85
N LEU A 60 2.04 1.41 -2.17
CA LEU A 60 1.20 0.31 -2.65
C LEU A 60 0.03 0.19 -1.71
N LEU A 61 -1.14 -0.12 -2.24
CA LEU A 61 -2.31 -0.45 -1.41
C LEU A 61 -2.25 -1.92 -1.06
N GLU A 62 -2.37 -2.22 0.21
CA GLU A 62 -2.38 -3.60 0.69
C GLU A 62 -3.79 -4.15 0.60
N VAL A 63 -3.95 -5.30 -0.08
CA VAL A 63 -5.23 -5.95 -0.29
C VAL A 63 -5.31 -7.22 0.55
N ASN A 64 -6.39 -7.36 1.29
CA ASN A 64 -6.70 -8.60 2.02
C ASN A 64 -7.36 -9.55 1.01
N ILE A 65 -6.55 -10.20 0.20
CA ILE A 65 -7.04 -10.99 -0.94
C ILE A 65 -7.78 -12.26 -0.51
N GLY A 66 -7.43 -12.80 0.64
CA GLY A 66 -8.12 -13.95 1.21
C GLY A 66 -9.38 -13.59 1.97
N ASN A 67 -9.66 -12.29 2.11
CA ASN A 67 -10.82 -11.77 2.84
C ASN A 67 -10.92 -12.33 4.27
N GLU A 68 -9.78 -12.42 4.94
CA GLU A 68 -9.71 -12.91 6.33
C GLU A 68 -9.90 -11.75 7.29
N GLU A 69 -10.84 -11.89 8.25
CA GLU A 69 -11.15 -10.83 9.20
C GLU A 69 -9.97 -10.46 10.10
N SER A 70 -9.11 -11.42 10.41
CA SER A 70 -7.96 -11.20 11.28
C SER A 70 -6.77 -10.55 10.59
N LYS A 71 -6.81 -10.39 9.26
CA LYS A 71 -5.73 -9.82 8.49
C LYS A 71 -6.01 -8.37 8.14
N SER A 72 -4.94 -7.57 8.06
CA SER A 72 -5.04 -6.20 7.61
C SER A 72 -5.18 -6.13 6.09
N GLY A 73 -5.50 -4.94 5.60
CA GLY A 73 -5.61 -4.70 4.17
C GLY A 73 -7.01 -4.28 3.77
N PHE A 74 -7.08 -3.58 2.65
CA PHE A 74 -8.37 -3.26 2.05
C PHE A 74 -9.01 -4.56 1.54
N ARG A 75 -10.33 -4.64 1.65
CA ARG A 75 -11.05 -5.70 0.96
C ARG A 75 -10.99 -5.44 -0.53
N PRO A 76 -10.98 -6.49 -1.37
CA PRO A 76 -10.94 -6.27 -2.83
C PRO A 76 -12.01 -5.30 -3.34
N GLU A 77 -13.23 -5.37 -2.78
CA GLU A 77 -14.33 -4.50 -3.18
C GLU A 77 -14.16 -3.05 -2.76
N GLU A 78 -13.23 -2.76 -1.84
CA GLU A 78 -12.95 -1.40 -1.40
C GLU A 78 -11.94 -0.68 -2.29
N ILE A 79 -11.20 -1.42 -3.12
CA ILE A 79 -10.09 -0.84 -3.88
C ILE A 79 -10.57 0.19 -4.91
N LEU A 80 -11.58 -0.17 -5.72
CA LEU A 80 -12.08 0.77 -6.72
C LEU A 80 -12.64 2.06 -6.11
N PRO A 81 -13.47 2.00 -5.03
CA PRO A 81 -13.89 3.22 -4.36
C PRO A 81 -12.74 4.08 -3.84
N VAL A 82 -11.68 3.46 -3.31
CA VAL A 82 -10.52 4.21 -2.83
C VAL A 82 -9.81 4.88 -3.99
N LEU A 83 -9.66 4.18 -5.11
CA LEU A 83 -9.02 4.74 -6.31
C LEU A 83 -9.79 5.94 -6.85
N GLU A 84 -11.10 5.92 -6.77
CA GLU A 84 -11.92 7.06 -7.19
C GLU A 84 -11.65 8.29 -6.33
N LYS A 85 -11.21 8.08 -5.08
CA LYS A 85 -10.88 9.17 -4.16
C LYS A 85 -9.42 9.60 -4.24
N MET A 86 -8.60 8.93 -5.05
CA MET A 86 -7.14 9.21 -5.07
C MET A 86 -6.83 10.65 -5.48
N GLY A 87 -7.72 11.30 -6.22
CA GLY A 87 -7.54 12.71 -6.53
C GLY A 87 -7.50 13.63 -5.30
N GLU A 88 -8.05 13.18 -4.18
CA GLU A 88 -8.01 13.92 -2.92
C GLU A 88 -6.65 13.80 -2.22
N PHE A 89 -5.83 12.83 -2.63
CA PHE A 89 -4.54 12.54 -1.99
C PHE A 89 -3.41 12.93 -2.93
N SER A 90 -3.24 14.23 -3.14
CA SER A 90 -2.31 14.76 -4.13
C SER A 90 -0.85 14.53 -3.78
N ASN A 91 -0.53 14.18 -2.54
CA ASN A 91 0.84 13.98 -2.09
C ASN A 91 1.22 12.52 -1.92
N VAL A 92 0.38 11.60 -2.41
CA VAL A 92 0.74 10.19 -2.53
C VAL A 92 0.62 9.77 -3.99
N CYS A 93 1.44 8.80 -4.38
CA CYS A 93 1.41 8.23 -5.70
C CYS A 93 1.25 6.72 -5.58
N MET A 94 0.09 6.21 -5.98
CA MET A 94 -0.17 4.77 -5.92
C MET A 94 0.52 4.08 -7.08
N LYS A 95 1.46 3.20 -6.77
CA LYS A 95 2.26 2.48 -7.78
C LYS A 95 1.72 1.09 -8.08
N GLY A 96 0.87 0.55 -7.21
CA GLY A 96 0.32 -0.78 -7.43
C GLY A 96 -0.35 -1.32 -6.18
N LEU A 97 -0.53 -2.63 -6.19
CA LEU A 97 -1.18 -3.36 -5.10
C LEU A 97 -0.19 -4.35 -4.49
N MET A 98 -0.38 -4.64 -3.22
CA MET A 98 0.38 -5.65 -2.50
C MET A 98 -0.60 -6.58 -1.77
N ALA A 99 -0.30 -7.86 -1.73
CA ALA A 99 -1.11 -8.79 -0.97
C ALA A 99 -0.23 -9.90 -0.42
N ILE A 100 -0.62 -10.40 0.75
CA ILE A 100 0.00 -11.58 1.34
C ILE A 100 -1.10 -12.65 1.37
N PRO A 101 -1.00 -13.66 0.52
CA PRO A 101 -2.03 -14.70 0.50
C PRO A 101 -1.97 -15.54 1.78
N PRO A 102 -3.08 -16.23 2.14
CA PRO A 102 -3.06 -17.15 3.27
C PRO A 102 -1.99 -18.22 3.10
N ILE A 103 -1.57 -18.80 4.23
CA ILE A 103 -0.57 -19.87 4.22
C ILE A 103 -1.11 -21.05 3.41
N SER A 104 -0.34 -21.49 2.41
CA SER A 104 -0.72 -22.60 1.56
C SER A 104 -0.36 -23.92 2.22
N ARG A 105 -1.32 -24.86 2.24
CA ARG A 105 -1.12 -26.21 2.76
C ARG A 105 -0.86 -27.22 1.65
N PHE A 106 -1.27 -26.91 0.42
CA PHE A 106 -1.18 -27.80 -0.73
C PHE A 106 -0.60 -27.04 -1.91
N PRO A 107 0.13 -27.73 -2.81
CA PRO A 107 0.62 -27.11 -4.05
C PRO A 107 -0.54 -26.50 -4.83
N GLY A 108 -0.36 -25.30 -5.30
CA GLY A 108 -1.37 -24.58 -6.09
C GLY A 108 -2.51 -23.97 -5.31
N GLU A 109 -2.55 -24.14 -4.00
CA GLU A 109 -3.63 -23.58 -3.17
C GLU A 109 -3.74 -22.07 -3.30
N ASN A 110 -2.60 -21.38 -3.47
CA ASN A 110 -2.58 -19.92 -3.58
C ASN A 110 -2.86 -19.41 -5.00
N LEU A 111 -3.01 -20.29 -5.97
CA LEU A 111 -3.24 -19.88 -7.35
C LEU A 111 -4.49 -19.01 -7.48
N GLN A 112 -5.56 -19.36 -6.76
CA GLN A 112 -6.81 -18.60 -6.79
C GLN A 112 -6.61 -17.16 -6.31
N TYR A 113 -5.71 -16.92 -5.33
CA TYR A 113 -5.44 -15.59 -4.83
C TYR A 113 -4.65 -14.76 -5.83
N PHE A 114 -3.69 -15.34 -6.51
CA PHE A 114 -2.97 -14.66 -7.58
C PHE A 114 -3.90 -14.32 -8.74
N GLN A 115 -4.83 -15.23 -9.06
CA GLN A 115 -5.82 -14.97 -10.10
C GLN A 115 -6.74 -13.81 -9.72
N LYS A 116 -7.16 -13.74 -8.44
CA LYS A 116 -7.97 -12.62 -7.95
C LYS A 116 -7.22 -11.30 -8.03
N MET A 117 -5.93 -11.30 -7.66
CA MET A 117 -5.10 -10.10 -7.76
C MET A 117 -4.91 -9.66 -9.20
N PHE A 118 -4.70 -10.63 -10.09
CA PHE A 118 -4.58 -10.33 -11.51
C PHE A 118 -5.88 -9.71 -12.05
N GLN A 119 -7.02 -10.32 -11.72
CA GLN A 119 -8.31 -9.80 -12.17
C GLN A 119 -8.56 -8.40 -11.61
N LEU A 120 -8.23 -8.19 -10.35
CA LEU A 120 -8.37 -6.87 -9.73
C LEU A 120 -7.52 -5.82 -10.44
N SER A 121 -6.28 -6.18 -10.80
CA SER A 121 -5.40 -5.25 -11.51
C SER A 121 -5.94 -4.93 -12.91
N VAL A 122 -6.57 -5.88 -13.58
CA VAL A 122 -7.22 -5.66 -14.88
C VAL A 122 -8.39 -4.70 -14.72
N ASP A 123 -9.24 -4.95 -13.71
CA ASP A 123 -10.40 -4.11 -13.43
C ASP A 123 -9.99 -2.66 -13.16
N ILE A 124 -8.92 -2.48 -12.39
CA ILE A 124 -8.38 -1.17 -12.08
C ILE A 124 -7.91 -0.48 -13.37
N ARG A 125 -7.17 -1.19 -14.20
CA ARG A 125 -6.63 -0.66 -15.43
C ARG A 125 -7.76 -0.20 -16.37
N GLU A 126 -8.83 -0.99 -16.49
CA GLU A 126 -9.97 -0.63 -17.29
C GLU A 126 -10.71 0.59 -16.76
N LYS A 127 -10.82 0.72 -15.43
CA LYS A 127 -11.53 1.83 -14.80
C LYS A 127 -10.78 3.15 -14.92
N ILE A 128 -9.44 3.11 -14.85
CA ILE A 128 -8.61 4.31 -14.87
C ILE A 128 -8.30 4.77 -16.29
N ASN A 129 -8.19 3.85 -17.20
CA ASN A 129 -7.97 4.14 -18.61
C ASN A 129 -9.31 4.34 -19.31
#